data_2b87a5e654025ef083f7c26667bc47e4
#
_entry.id   2b87a5e654025ef083f7c26667bc47e4
#
_cell.length_a   1.000
_cell.length_b   1.000
_cell.length_c   1.000
_cell.angle_alpha   90.00
_cell.angle_beta   90.00
_cell.angle_gamma   90.00
#
_symmetry.space_group_name_H-M   'P 1'
#
loop_
_entity.id
_entity.type
_entity.pdbx_description
1 polymer ?
#
loop_
_entity_poly.entity_id
_entity_poly.type
_entity_poly.pdbx_seq_one_letter_code
_entity_poly.pdbx_strand_id
1 'polypeptide(L)'
;MCRRLLCYGDSNTYGYDPRSYLGGRYPESVRWTALLNTEDWNVINKGENGRSILRQDQEIGAAVNTIHLSKAEAVVVMLGSNDLLQCPGLAAEVCGERMERFLEAVLVQTQGESMILLTAPPPMEPGAWVSDPRTIRKFHKLAGCYETTAHRLGIAFADAGVWGVELAYDGVHFSEKGHLAFAKGIQTALDSLL
;
A
#
# COMPACT_ATOMS: atom_id res chain seq x y z
N MET A 1 6.88 22.62 -11.47
CA MET A 1 6.79 22.54 -9.98
C MET A 1 6.82 21.06 -9.62
N CYS A 2 7.55 20.69 -8.57
CA CYS A 2 7.58 19.31 -8.09
C CYS A 2 6.21 18.95 -7.49
N ARG A 3 5.58 17.89 -8.00
CA ARG A 3 4.25 17.40 -7.55
C ARG A 3 4.36 16.68 -6.21
N ARG A 4 3.31 16.72 -5.40
CA ARG A 4 3.29 15.98 -4.13
C ARG A 4 2.64 14.61 -4.32
N LEU A 5 3.36 13.58 -3.85
CA LEU A 5 2.88 12.20 -3.79
C LEU A 5 2.77 11.77 -2.33
N LEU A 6 1.59 11.39 -1.88
CA LEU A 6 1.41 10.79 -0.56
C LEU A 6 1.31 9.27 -0.69
N CYS A 7 2.13 8.55 0.07
CA CYS A 7 2.11 7.09 0.14
C CYS A 7 1.51 6.67 1.49
N TYR A 8 0.29 6.16 1.48
CA TYR A 8 -0.44 5.70 2.66
C TYR A 8 -0.45 4.17 2.72
N GLY A 9 0.13 3.59 3.77
CA GLY A 9 0.24 2.13 3.84
C GLY A 9 0.75 1.60 5.17
N ASP A 10 1.15 0.36 5.17
CA ASP A 10 1.65 -0.40 6.31
C ASP A 10 3.19 -0.36 6.46
N SER A 11 3.76 -1.40 7.06
CA SER A 11 5.20 -1.56 7.27
C SER A 11 6.01 -1.58 5.98
N ASN A 12 5.49 -2.10 4.88
CA ASN A 12 6.16 -2.08 3.58
C ASN A 12 6.23 -0.65 3.01
N THR A 13 5.24 0.20 3.28
CA THR A 13 5.28 1.62 2.95
C THR A 13 6.18 2.39 3.91
N TYR A 14 6.13 2.06 5.22
CA TYR A 14 7.07 2.60 6.20
C TYR A 14 8.52 2.33 5.81
N GLY A 15 8.79 1.17 5.21
CA GLY A 15 10.12 0.70 4.84
C GLY A 15 10.80 -0.08 5.97
N TYR A 16 10.01 -0.90 6.68
CA TYR A 16 10.48 -1.75 7.77
C TYR A 16 11.57 -2.72 7.30
N ASP A 17 12.69 -2.79 8.04
CA ASP A 17 13.75 -3.77 7.83
C ASP A 17 13.56 -4.95 8.80
N PRO A 18 13.13 -6.13 8.34
CA PRO A 18 12.86 -7.28 9.20
C PRO A 18 14.14 -7.85 9.86
N ARG A 19 15.34 -7.44 9.44
CA ARG A 19 16.60 -7.77 10.09
C ARG A 19 16.87 -6.93 11.34
N SER A 20 16.11 -5.84 11.52
CA SER A 20 16.27 -4.94 12.66
C SER A 20 15.49 -5.46 13.87
N TYR A 21 16.20 -5.78 14.95
CA TYR A 21 15.59 -6.20 16.22
C TYR A 21 14.79 -5.11 16.94
N LEU A 22 14.96 -3.85 16.54
CA LEU A 22 14.34 -2.68 17.20
C LEU A 22 13.29 -1.98 16.33
N GLY A 23 12.76 -2.66 15.31
CA GLY A 23 11.75 -2.06 14.43
C GLY A 23 12.29 -0.97 13.51
N GLY A 24 13.58 -1.06 13.15
CA GLY A 24 14.25 -0.09 12.30
C GLY A 24 13.70 -0.07 10.86
N ARG A 25 14.09 0.96 10.13
CA ARG A 25 13.76 1.14 8.72
C ARG A 25 14.99 0.90 7.85
N TYR A 26 14.78 0.42 6.65
CA TYR A 26 15.79 0.51 5.62
C TYR A 26 16.28 1.96 5.42
N PRO A 27 17.54 2.17 5.01
CA PRO A 27 18.04 3.50 4.65
C PRO A 27 17.24 4.10 3.48
N GLU A 28 17.29 5.42 3.32
CA GLU A 28 16.55 6.12 2.25
C GLU A 28 16.92 5.62 0.85
N SER A 29 18.16 5.27 0.64
CA SER A 29 18.65 4.72 -0.62
C SER A 29 18.01 3.38 -1.03
N VAL A 30 17.25 2.73 -0.11
CA VAL A 30 16.59 1.43 -0.33
C VAL A 30 15.08 1.57 -0.36
N ARG A 31 14.50 2.42 0.49
CA ARG A 31 13.03 2.51 0.64
C ARG A 31 12.36 2.97 -0.65
N TRP A 32 11.38 2.22 -1.12
CA TRP A 32 10.67 2.52 -2.36
C TRP A 32 10.07 3.95 -2.40
N THR A 33 9.58 4.43 -1.26
CA THR A 33 9.04 5.81 -1.14
C THR A 33 10.12 6.87 -1.30
N ALA A 34 11.34 6.61 -0.85
CA ALA A 34 12.46 7.55 -1.02
C ALA A 34 13.04 7.48 -2.43
N LEU A 35 13.01 6.29 -3.07
CA LEU A 35 13.42 6.10 -4.47
C LEU A 35 12.50 6.84 -5.46
N LEU A 36 11.24 7.09 -5.09
CA LEU A 36 10.30 7.91 -5.86
C LEU A 36 10.44 9.41 -5.62
N ASN A 37 11.22 9.83 -4.60
CA ASN A 37 11.43 11.24 -4.30
C ASN A 37 12.45 11.83 -5.29
N THR A 38 11.97 12.32 -6.40
CA THR A 38 12.74 12.81 -7.56
C THR A 38 12.48 14.31 -7.80
N GLU A 39 12.98 14.85 -8.91
CA GLU A 39 12.62 16.20 -9.34
C GLU A 39 11.13 16.35 -9.69
N ASP A 40 10.47 15.26 -10.07
CA ASP A 40 9.05 15.24 -10.43
C ASP A 40 8.14 15.10 -9.20
N TRP A 41 8.57 14.35 -8.18
CA TRP A 41 7.78 14.01 -7.02
C TRP A 41 8.44 14.37 -5.69
N ASN A 42 7.73 15.14 -4.86
CA ASN A 42 8.01 15.30 -3.43
C ASN A 42 7.16 14.29 -2.66
N VAL A 43 7.79 13.25 -2.13
CA VAL A 43 7.10 12.10 -1.55
C VAL A 43 6.87 12.25 -0.05
N ILE A 44 5.61 12.14 0.37
CA ILE A 44 5.17 12.14 1.77
C ILE A 44 4.88 10.69 2.17
N ASN A 45 5.78 10.08 2.95
CA ASN A 45 5.58 8.72 3.46
C ASN A 45 4.70 8.73 4.71
N LYS A 46 3.53 8.10 4.62
CA LYS A 46 2.57 7.86 5.71
C LYS A 46 2.39 6.35 5.98
N GLY A 47 3.45 5.58 5.81
CA GLY A 47 3.51 4.17 6.23
C GLY A 47 3.59 4.04 7.75
N GLU A 48 2.96 3.01 8.30
CA GLU A 48 2.95 2.70 9.72
C GLU A 48 2.99 1.18 9.95
N ASN A 49 3.89 0.73 10.83
CA ASN A 49 4.02 -0.70 11.11
C ASN A 49 2.72 -1.29 11.68
N GLY A 50 2.29 -2.42 11.11
CA GLY A 50 1.10 -3.13 11.57
C GLY A 50 -0.23 -2.52 11.15
N ARG A 51 -0.24 -1.43 10.37
CA ARG A 51 -1.50 -0.80 9.95
C ARG A 51 -2.33 -1.77 9.10
N SER A 52 -3.56 -2.00 9.54
CA SER A 52 -4.63 -2.66 8.78
C SER A 52 -5.47 -1.63 8.01
N ILE A 53 -6.38 -2.10 7.17
CA ILE A 53 -7.39 -1.25 6.54
C ILE A 53 -8.27 -0.65 7.65
N LEU A 54 -8.50 0.65 7.58
CA LEU A 54 -9.22 1.39 8.61
C LEU A 54 -10.69 0.95 8.69
N ARG A 55 -11.18 0.77 9.91
CA ARG A 55 -12.52 0.22 10.15
C ARG A 55 -13.44 1.17 10.91
N GLN A 56 -12.86 1.97 11.80
CA GLN A 56 -13.62 2.90 12.65
C GLN A 56 -13.72 4.25 11.97
N ASP A 57 -14.88 4.93 12.09
CA ASP A 57 -15.09 6.24 11.51
C ASP A 57 -14.07 7.27 11.96
N GLN A 58 -13.63 7.19 13.21
CA GLN A 58 -12.61 8.09 13.75
C GLN A 58 -11.24 7.87 13.07
N GLU A 59 -10.84 6.61 12.83
CA GLU A 59 -9.59 6.27 12.14
C GLU A 59 -9.64 6.74 10.68
N ILE A 60 -10.75 6.46 10.00
CA ILE A 60 -11.00 6.90 8.63
C ILE A 60 -10.93 8.42 8.55
N GLY A 61 -11.65 9.12 9.43
CA GLY A 61 -11.66 10.59 9.47
C GLY A 61 -10.26 11.20 9.68
N ALA A 62 -9.45 10.61 10.58
CA ALA A 62 -8.08 11.06 10.83
C ALA A 62 -7.17 10.86 9.60
N ALA A 63 -7.29 9.71 8.93
CA ALA A 63 -6.53 9.41 7.71
C ALA A 63 -6.93 10.31 6.55
N VAL A 64 -8.23 10.46 6.33
CA VAL A 64 -8.80 11.35 5.30
C VAL A 64 -8.34 12.80 5.49
N ASN A 65 -8.39 13.30 6.73
CA ASN A 65 -7.89 14.63 7.05
C ASN A 65 -6.36 14.75 6.78
N THR A 66 -5.58 13.73 7.11
CA THR A 66 -4.15 13.68 6.81
C THR A 66 -3.88 13.77 5.31
N ILE A 67 -4.64 13.01 4.50
CA ILE A 67 -4.53 13.03 3.05
C ILE A 67 -4.90 14.40 2.50
N HIS A 68 -6.05 14.93 2.90
CA HIS A 68 -6.53 16.25 2.45
C HIS A 68 -5.55 17.39 2.80
N LEU A 69 -5.06 17.43 4.02
CA LEU A 69 -4.10 18.46 4.47
C LEU A 69 -2.73 18.35 3.79
N SER A 70 -2.37 17.19 3.26
CA SER A 70 -1.12 17.01 2.52
C SER A 70 -1.07 17.79 1.22
N LYS A 71 -2.25 18.10 0.64
CA LYS A 71 -2.39 18.70 -0.69
C LYS A 71 -1.63 17.90 -1.75
N ALA A 72 -1.65 16.57 -1.62
CA ALA A 72 -1.00 15.68 -2.57
C ALA A 72 -1.80 15.61 -3.88
N GLU A 73 -1.12 15.73 -4.99
CA GLU A 73 -1.71 15.60 -6.34
C GLU A 73 -1.97 14.13 -6.69
N ALA A 74 -1.18 13.22 -6.08
CA ALA A 74 -1.42 11.79 -6.17
C ALA A 74 -1.30 11.12 -4.79
N VAL A 75 -2.12 10.10 -4.56
CA VAL A 75 -2.14 9.29 -3.34
C VAL A 75 -2.04 7.83 -3.71
N VAL A 76 -0.97 7.16 -3.30
CA VAL A 76 -0.82 5.71 -3.39
C VAL A 76 -1.30 5.09 -2.09
N VAL A 77 -2.26 4.17 -2.17
CA VAL A 77 -2.78 3.43 -1.02
C VAL A 77 -2.44 1.95 -1.16
N MET A 78 -1.71 1.40 -0.18
CA MET A 78 -1.39 -0.03 -0.11
C MET A 78 -1.57 -0.54 1.32
N LEU A 79 -2.63 -1.29 1.56
CA LEU A 79 -3.00 -1.92 2.83
C LEU A 79 -3.63 -3.30 2.55
N GLY A 80 -3.95 -4.05 3.61
CA GLY A 80 -4.66 -5.33 3.56
C GLY A 80 -3.81 -6.53 3.95
N SER A 81 -2.49 -6.39 3.91
CA SER A 81 -1.55 -7.43 4.35
C SER A 81 -1.79 -7.80 5.81
N ASN A 82 -1.85 -6.80 6.69
CA ASN A 82 -2.05 -7.04 8.11
C ASN A 82 -3.45 -7.59 8.44
N ASP A 83 -4.49 -7.22 7.67
CA ASP A 83 -5.84 -7.75 7.85
C ASP A 83 -5.86 -9.27 7.67
N LEU A 84 -5.27 -9.76 6.58
CA LEU A 84 -5.25 -11.19 6.27
C LEU A 84 -4.28 -11.97 7.15
N LEU A 85 -3.18 -11.35 7.57
CA LEU A 85 -2.17 -11.96 8.44
C LEU A 85 -2.67 -12.12 9.87
N GLN A 86 -3.27 -11.06 10.43
CA GLN A 86 -3.73 -11.03 11.83
C GLN A 86 -5.08 -11.74 12.02
N CYS A 87 -5.89 -11.85 10.96
CA CYS A 87 -7.21 -12.47 11.00
C CYS A 87 -7.30 -13.65 10.00
N PRO A 88 -6.80 -14.84 10.36
CA PRO A 88 -6.78 -15.99 9.44
C PRO A 88 -8.16 -16.41 8.90
N GLY A 89 -9.24 -16.05 9.61
CA GLY A 89 -10.63 -16.29 9.18
C GLY A 89 -11.18 -15.25 8.19
N LEU A 90 -10.50 -14.11 7.99
CA LEU A 90 -10.99 -13.04 7.15
C LEU A 90 -10.91 -13.43 5.66
N ALA A 91 -11.96 -13.11 4.91
CA ALA A 91 -11.97 -13.27 3.46
C ALA A 91 -11.37 -12.03 2.77
N ALA A 92 -10.78 -12.21 1.58
CA ALA A 92 -10.21 -11.12 0.80
C ALA A 92 -11.29 -10.11 0.34
N GLU A 93 -12.50 -10.60 0.11
CA GLU A 93 -13.66 -9.80 -0.27
C GLU A 93 -13.99 -8.74 0.81
N VAL A 94 -13.88 -9.11 2.09
CA VAL A 94 -14.09 -8.17 3.20
C VAL A 94 -12.99 -7.08 3.24
N CYS A 95 -11.78 -7.41 2.82
CA CYS A 95 -10.73 -6.38 2.64
C CYS A 95 -11.12 -5.41 1.52
N GLY A 96 -11.68 -5.90 0.42
CA GLY A 96 -12.22 -5.06 -0.66
C GLY A 96 -13.29 -4.09 -0.16
N GLU A 97 -14.31 -4.58 0.57
CA GLU A 97 -15.39 -3.77 1.15
C GLU A 97 -14.86 -2.68 2.11
N ARG A 98 -13.91 -3.03 2.97
CA ARG A 98 -13.27 -2.07 3.89
C ARG A 98 -12.48 -1.00 3.14
N MET A 99 -11.74 -1.42 2.10
CA MET A 99 -10.97 -0.51 1.27
C MET A 99 -11.89 0.43 0.50
N GLU A 100 -12.99 -0.06 -0.06
CA GLU A 100 -14.01 0.73 -0.75
C GLU A 100 -14.53 1.84 0.18
N ARG A 101 -14.99 1.49 1.38
CA ARG A 101 -15.47 2.46 2.38
C ARG A 101 -14.43 3.54 2.72
N PHE A 102 -13.18 3.14 2.91
CA PHE A 102 -12.10 4.08 3.20
C PHE A 102 -11.86 5.03 2.03
N LEU A 103 -11.77 4.50 0.81
CA LEU A 103 -11.49 5.30 -0.38
C LEU A 103 -12.67 6.19 -0.80
N GLU A 104 -13.91 5.78 -0.57
CA GLU A 104 -15.09 6.65 -0.73
C GLU A 104 -14.97 7.90 0.14
N ALA A 105 -14.58 7.73 1.41
CA ALA A 105 -14.38 8.86 2.31
C ALA A 105 -13.23 9.78 1.86
N VAL A 106 -12.15 9.21 1.30
CA VAL A 106 -11.05 9.98 0.71
C VAL A 106 -11.54 10.79 -0.49
N LEU A 107 -12.25 10.16 -1.42
CA LEU A 107 -12.77 10.81 -2.63
C LEU A 107 -13.73 11.97 -2.29
N VAL A 108 -14.62 11.77 -1.32
CA VAL A 108 -15.54 12.82 -0.85
C VAL A 108 -14.78 14.01 -0.30
N GLN A 109 -13.76 13.78 0.54
CA GLN A 109 -13.02 14.86 1.18
C GLN A 109 -12.07 15.59 0.23
N THR A 110 -11.45 14.88 -0.70
CA THR A 110 -10.53 15.47 -1.69
C THR A 110 -11.26 16.09 -2.88
N GLN A 111 -12.55 15.84 -3.01
CA GLN A 111 -13.41 16.34 -4.11
C GLN A 111 -12.82 16.03 -5.52
N GLY A 112 -12.07 14.94 -5.62
CA GLY A 112 -11.40 14.54 -6.85
C GLY A 112 -10.16 15.37 -7.21
N GLU A 113 -9.67 16.24 -6.31
CA GLU A 113 -8.45 17.03 -6.53
C GLU A 113 -7.17 16.18 -6.50
N SER A 114 -7.23 15.00 -5.87
CA SER A 114 -6.12 14.05 -5.81
C SER A 114 -6.39 12.83 -6.66
N MET A 115 -5.43 12.44 -7.48
CA MET A 115 -5.45 11.15 -8.17
C MET A 115 -5.19 10.04 -7.16
N ILE A 116 -6.05 9.02 -7.11
CA ILE A 116 -5.90 7.88 -6.21
C ILE A 116 -5.41 6.67 -7.00
N LEU A 117 -4.30 6.10 -6.57
CA LEU A 117 -3.79 4.81 -7.04
C LEU A 117 -3.94 3.76 -5.92
N LEU A 118 -4.94 2.89 -6.06
CA LEU A 118 -5.06 1.72 -5.19
C LEU A 118 -4.09 0.65 -5.66
N THR A 119 -3.16 0.27 -4.79
CA THR A 119 -2.17 -0.77 -5.09
C THR A 119 -2.45 -2.01 -4.26
N ALA A 120 -2.69 -3.14 -4.92
CA ALA A 120 -2.71 -4.43 -4.23
C ALA A 120 -1.27 -4.80 -3.81
N PRO A 121 -1.04 -5.19 -2.53
CA PRO A 121 0.27 -5.66 -2.11
C PRO A 121 0.65 -6.95 -2.84
N PRO A 122 1.93 -7.25 -3.03
CA PRO A 122 2.35 -8.54 -3.56
C PRO A 122 1.89 -9.67 -2.63
N PRO A 123 1.53 -10.83 -3.17
CA PRO A 123 1.17 -11.98 -2.36
C PRO A 123 2.30 -12.35 -1.39
N MET A 124 1.93 -12.67 -0.15
CA MET A 124 2.89 -13.19 0.82
C MET A 124 3.37 -14.59 0.41
N GLU A 125 4.60 -14.89 0.80
CA GLU A 125 5.27 -16.16 0.53
C GLU A 125 5.50 -16.95 1.83
N PRO A 126 5.71 -18.28 1.75
CA PRO A 126 6.14 -19.05 2.91
C PRO A 126 7.41 -18.45 3.51
N GLY A 127 7.39 -18.17 4.79
CA GLY A 127 8.50 -17.55 5.50
C GLY A 127 8.35 -17.66 7.00
N ALA A 128 9.21 -16.98 7.76
CA ALA A 128 9.19 -17.08 9.21
C ALA A 128 7.87 -16.63 9.86
N TRP A 129 7.12 -15.74 9.18
CA TRP A 129 5.84 -15.24 9.70
C TRP A 129 4.62 -15.80 8.96
N VAL A 130 4.81 -16.45 7.84
CA VAL A 130 3.72 -17.00 7.01
C VAL A 130 3.94 -18.47 6.75
N SER A 131 3.17 -19.34 7.40
CA SER A 131 3.26 -20.80 7.23
C SER A 131 1.97 -21.44 6.74
N ASP A 132 0.82 -20.77 6.87
CA ASP A 132 -0.48 -21.33 6.47
C ASP A 132 -0.76 -21.10 4.98
N PRO A 133 -0.84 -22.18 4.17
CA PRO A 133 -1.15 -22.06 2.75
C PRO A 133 -2.52 -21.43 2.46
N ARG A 134 -3.46 -21.49 3.42
CA ARG A 134 -4.78 -20.84 3.27
C ARG A 134 -4.66 -19.33 3.30
N THR A 135 -3.79 -18.78 4.14
CA THR A 135 -3.49 -17.37 4.20
C THR A 135 -2.88 -16.90 2.88
N ILE A 136 -1.88 -17.61 2.37
CA ILE A 136 -1.24 -17.31 1.07
C ILE A 136 -2.26 -17.26 -0.06
N ARG A 137 -3.18 -18.25 -0.14
CA ARG A 137 -4.23 -18.24 -1.17
C ARG A 137 -5.16 -17.03 -1.12
N LYS A 138 -5.39 -16.46 0.07
CA LYS A 138 -6.21 -15.24 0.20
C LYS A 138 -5.51 -14.01 -0.34
N PHE A 139 -4.19 -13.92 -0.17
CA PHE A 139 -3.39 -12.83 -0.76
C PHE A 139 -3.50 -12.81 -2.28
N HIS A 140 -3.47 -13.98 -2.93
CA HIS A 140 -3.68 -14.07 -4.38
C HIS A 140 -5.05 -13.58 -4.86
N LYS A 141 -6.07 -13.59 -3.98
CA LYS A 141 -7.41 -13.07 -4.31
C LYS A 141 -7.53 -11.57 -4.08
N LEU A 142 -6.68 -10.98 -3.26
CA LEU A 142 -6.80 -9.60 -2.83
C LEU A 142 -6.72 -8.62 -4.00
N ALA A 143 -5.84 -8.88 -4.97
CA ALA A 143 -5.69 -8.06 -6.17
C ALA A 143 -7.02 -7.95 -6.95
N GLY A 144 -7.70 -9.07 -7.20
CA GLY A 144 -8.99 -9.06 -7.91
C GLY A 144 -10.10 -8.33 -7.13
N CYS A 145 -10.08 -8.42 -5.78
CA CYS A 145 -11.01 -7.65 -4.97
C CYS A 145 -10.75 -6.14 -5.10
N TYR A 146 -9.48 -5.74 -5.07
CA TYR A 146 -9.10 -4.32 -5.18
C TYR A 146 -9.30 -3.77 -6.60
N GLU A 147 -9.07 -4.56 -7.63
CA GLU A 147 -9.41 -4.18 -9.01
C GLU A 147 -10.90 -3.89 -9.14
N THR A 148 -11.75 -4.74 -8.56
CA THR A 148 -13.20 -4.53 -8.51
C THR A 148 -13.57 -3.25 -7.76
N THR A 149 -12.96 -3.01 -6.59
CA THR A 149 -13.14 -1.78 -5.81
C THR A 149 -12.73 -0.54 -6.61
N ALA A 150 -11.55 -0.57 -7.22
CA ALA A 150 -11.06 0.55 -8.01
C ALA A 150 -11.96 0.87 -9.20
N HIS A 151 -12.44 -0.16 -9.90
CA HIS A 151 -13.38 0.01 -11.00
C HIS A 151 -14.70 0.66 -10.56
N ARG A 152 -15.26 0.23 -9.42
CA ARG A 152 -16.49 0.81 -8.86
C ARG A 152 -16.33 2.29 -8.49
N LEU A 153 -15.16 2.64 -7.94
CA LEU A 153 -14.87 4.00 -7.50
C LEU A 153 -14.35 4.91 -8.62
N GLY A 154 -14.06 4.36 -9.80
CA GLY A 154 -13.50 5.12 -10.92
C GLY A 154 -12.09 5.65 -10.62
N ILE A 155 -11.28 4.90 -9.85
CA ILE A 155 -9.89 5.25 -9.51
C ILE A 155 -8.89 4.32 -10.18
N ALA A 156 -7.62 4.71 -10.18
CA ALA A 156 -6.54 3.89 -10.74
C ALA A 156 -6.24 2.67 -9.86
N PHE A 157 -5.86 1.57 -10.51
CA PHE A 157 -5.47 0.32 -9.86
C PHE A 157 -4.11 -0.17 -10.36
N ALA A 158 -3.33 -0.78 -9.45
CA ALA A 158 -2.12 -1.50 -9.80
C ALA A 158 -1.98 -2.77 -8.94
N ASP A 159 -1.51 -3.86 -9.56
CA ASP A 159 -1.21 -5.13 -8.88
C ASP A 159 0.30 -5.29 -8.72
N ALA A 160 0.80 -5.16 -7.48
CA ALA A 160 2.21 -5.38 -7.21
C ALA A 160 2.63 -6.86 -7.27
N GLY A 161 1.67 -7.78 -7.33
CA GLY A 161 1.94 -9.21 -7.49
C GLY A 161 2.61 -9.57 -8.81
N VAL A 162 2.51 -8.70 -9.83
CA VAL A 162 3.13 -8.93 -11.14
C VAL A 162 4.46 -8.19 -11.34
N TRP A 163 4.94 -7.46 -10.31
CA TRP A 163 6.16 -6.65 -10.44
C TRP A 163 7.45 -7.38 -10.03
N GLY A 164 7.36 -8.65 -9.63
CA GLY A 164 8.52 -9.41 -9.16
C GLY A 164 9.11 -8.86 -7.87
N VAL A 165 8.26 -8.39 -6.97
CA VAL A 165 8.66 -7.87 -5.66
C VAL A 165 9.17 -9.00 -4.79
N GLU A 166 10.48 -9.03 -4.54
CA GLU A 166 11.12 -10.02 -3.67
C GLU A 166 10.81 -9.71 -2.20
N LEU A 167 10.33 -10.71 -1.46
CA LEU A 167 10.11 -10.61 -0.02
C LEU A 167 11.35 -11.03 0.77
N ALA A 168 11.44 -10.56 1.99
CA ALA A 168 12.48 -10.94 2.95
C ALA A 168 12.18 -12.33 3.54
N TYR A 169 13.08 -12.82 4.39
CA TYR A 169 13.00 -14.16 5.01
C TYR A 169 11.72 -14.44 5.79
N ASP A 170 11.00 -13.40 6.18
CA ASP A 170 9.74 -13.54 6.91
C ASP A 170 8.51 -13.82 6.02
N GLY A 171 8.66 -13.65 4.70
CA GLY A 171 7.61 -13.88 3.72
C GLY A 171 6.56 -12.75 3.64
N VAL A 172 6.81 -11.61 4.28
CA VAL A 172 5.87 -10.47 4.42
C VAL A 172 6.48 -9.17 3.94
N HIS A 173 7.66 -8.82 4.45
CA HIS A 173 8.30 -7.54 4.19
C HIS A 173 9.16 -7.58 2.95
N PHE A 174 9.26 -6.44 2.28
CA PHE A 174 10.09 -6.31 1.08
C PHE A 174 11.57 -6.48 1.43
N SER A 175 12.30 -7.20 0.59
CA SER A 175 13.77 -7.15 0.58
C SER A 175 14.25 -5.82 -0.02
N GLU A 176 15.56 -5.57 0.00
CA GLU A 176 16.15 -4.40 -0.69
C GLU A 176 15.81 -4.41 -2.18
N LYS A 177 15.87 -5.58 -2.83
CA LYS A 177 15.48 -5.75 -4.24
C LYS A 177 13.97 -5.57 -4.43
N GLY A 178 13.17 -6.05 -3.47
CA GLY A 178 11.72 -5.87 -3.47
C GLY A 178 11.33 -4.40 -3.43
N HIS A 179 11.99 -3.60 -2.59
CA HIS A 179 11.78 -2.15 -2.57
C HIS A 179 12.09 -1.48 -3.92
N LEU A 180 13.18 -1.89 -4.58
CA LEU A 180 13.53 -1.36 -5.90
C LEU A 180 12.51 -1.76 -6.98
N ALA A 181 12.09 -3.03 -6.99
CA ALA A 181 11.10 -3.52 -7.93
C ALA A 181 9.74 -2.81 -7.74
N PHE A 182 9.32 -2.64 -6.48
CA PHE A 182 8.09 -1.96 -6.13
C PHE A 182 8.13 -0.47 -6.53
N ALA A 183 9.25 0.23 -6.29
CA ALA A 183 9.42 1.62 -6.72
C ALA A 183 9.25 1.77 -8.24
N LYS A 184 9.87 0.89 -9.02
CA LYS A 184 9.73 0.88 -10.48
C LYS A 184 8.29 0.63 -10.93
N GLY A 185 7.59 -0.31 -10.28
CA GLY A 185 6.19 -0.60 -10.58
C GLY A 185 5.28 0.61 -10.31
N ILE A 186 5.43 1.26 -9.16
CA ILE A 186 4.69 2.48 -8.83
C ILE A 186 5.02 3.62 -9.81
N GLN A 187 6.30 3.82 -10.15
CA GLN A 187 6.69 4.86 -11.11
C GLN A 187 5.98 4.64 -12.44
N THR A 188 6.05 3.40 -12.98
CA THR A 188 5.37 3.06 -14.24
C THR A 188 3.86 3.28 -14.17
N ALA A 189 3.23 2.91 -13.05
CA ALA A 189 1.80 3.13 -12.85
C ALA A 189 1.45 4.62 -12.83
N LEU A 190 2.22 5.43 -12.10
CA LEU A 190 2.01 6.90 -12.04
C LEU A 190 2.22 7.55 -13.40
N ASP A 191 3.24 7.15 -14.17
CA ASP A 191 3.53 7.70 -15.50
C ASP A 191 2.40 7.41 -16.50
N SER A 192 1.68 6.31 -16.31
CA SER A 192 0.53 5.96 -17.16
C SER A 192 -0.74 6.76 -16.87
N LEU A 193 -0.76 7.49 -15.75
CA LEU A 193 -1.92 8.27 -15.29
C LEU A 193 -1.77 9.78 -15.56
N LEU A 194 -0.61 10.20 -16.02
CA LEU A 194 -0.24 11.61 -16.24
C LEU A 194 -0.22 11.96 -17.72
#